data_11f04e7ebae4b27582e315205a28a321
#
_entry.id   11f04e7ebae4b27582e315205a28a321
#
_cell.length_a   1.000
_cell.length_b   1.000
_cell.length_c   1.000
_cell.angle_alpha   90.00
_cell.angle_beta   90.00
_cell.angle_gamma   90.00
#
_symmetry.space_group_name_H-M   'P 1'
#
loop_
_entity.id
_entity.type
_entity.pdbx_description
1 polymer ?
#
loop_
_entity_poly.entity_id
_entity_poly.type
_entity_poly.pdbx_seq_one_letter_code
_entity_poly.pdbx_strand_id
1 'polypeptide(L)'
;ALGAGVVGGVFFAFSNFVMPAFARLPAAGGIAAMNSINVTVITPMFMTALFGTGLICLVLVAGAIIGWSQPGSFWLLAGALIYLVGNPIVTMVFNVPLNDALAAVDPASSNGAAVWSDFLRDWVMWNHVRTVTAIVAMASFWFASR
;
A
#
# COMPACT_ATOMS: atom_id res chain seq x y z
N ALA A 1 -8.98 -4.52 -11.92
CA ALA A 1 -7.62 -4.98 -12.23
C ALA A 1 -6.62 -3.83 -12.35
N LEU A 2 -6.83 -2.85 -13.27
CA LEU A 2 -5.85 -1.79 -13.56
C LEU A 2 -5.44 -0.98 -12.32
N GLY A 3 -6.41 -0.49 -11.52
CA GLY A 3 -6.11 0.27 -10.31
C GLY A 3 -5.27 -0.53 -9.30
N ALA A 4 -5.60 -1.80 -9.09
CA ALA A 4 -4.81 -2.69 -8.23
C ALA A 4 -3.38 -2.89 -8.78
N GLY A 5 -3.23 -3.02 -10.10
CA GLY A 5 -1.93 -3.13 -10.75
C GLY A 5 -1.07 -1.88 -10.59
N VAL A 6 -1.63 -0.69 -10.78
CA VAL A 6 -0.92 0.60 -10.58
C VAL A 6 -0.47 0.75 -9.13
N VAL A 7 -1.37 0.53 -8.17
CA VAL A 7 -1.07 0.61 -6.73
C VAL A 7 0.00 -0.42 -6.33
N GLY A 8 -0.16 -1.66 -6.79
CA GLY A 8 0.83 -2.72 -6.57
C GLY A 8 2.20 -2.38 -7.14
N GLY A 9 2.26 -1.79 -8.32
CA GLY A 9 3.50 -1.34 -8.97
C GLY A 9 4.22 -0.25 -8.16
N VAL A 10 3.49 0.73 -7.62
CA VAL A 10 4.06 1.77 -6.76
C VAL A 10 4.63 1.13 -5.48
N PHE A 11 3.87 0.29 -4.78
CA PHE A 11 4.34 -0.36 -3.56
C PHE A 11 5.50 -1.31 -3.81
N PHE A 12 5.49 -2.02 -4.95
CA PHE A 12 6.61 -2.83 -5.40
C PHE A 12 7.89 -2.00 -5.57
N ALA A 13 7.80 -0.85 -6.24
CA ALA A 13 8.92 0.06 -6.42
C ALA A 13 9.51 0.49 -5.07
N PHE A 14 8.65 0.88 -4.13
CA PHE A 14 9.09 1.26 -2.78
C PHE A 14 9.81 0.13 -2.05
N SER A 15 9.28 -1.09 -2.08
CA SER A 15 9.90 -2.24 -1.41
C SER A 15 11.24 -2.65 -2.04
N ASN A 16 11.36 -2.54 -3.37
CA ASN A 16 12.48 -3.17 -4.07
C ASN A 16 13.67 -2.25 -4.30
N PHE A 17 13.47 -0.95 -4.47
CA PHE A 17 14.60 -0.04 -4.74
C PHE A 17 14.52 1.32 -4.05
N VAL A 18 13.32 1.88 -3.79
CA VAL A 18 13.24 3.20 -3.14
C VAL A 18 13.71 3.13 -1.69
N MET A 19 13.12 2.25 -0.89
CA MET A 19 13.51 2.10 0.52
C MET A 19 14.92 1.55 0.70
N PRO A 20 15.40 0.58 -0.08
CA PRO A 20 16.81 0.20 -0.09
C PRO A 20 17.78 1.35 -0.46
N ALA A 21 17.39 2.26 -1.34
CA ALA A 21 18.18 3.44 -1.65
C ALA A 21 18.22 4.41 -0.46
N PHE A 22 17.10 4.65 0.21
CA PHE A 22 17.03 5.52 1.40
C PHE A 22 17.80 4.92 2.58
N ALA A 23 17.84 3.61 2.74
CA ALA A 23 18.61 2.93 3.76
C ALA A 23 20.14 3.13 3.63
N ARG A 24 20.62 3.57 2.46
CA ARG A 24 22.04 3.92 2.24
C ARG A 24 22.38 5.35 2.64
N LEU A 25 21.38 6.18 2.88
CA LEU A 25 21.59 7.56 3.33
C LEU A 25 21.87 7.57 4.84
N PRO A 26 22.57 8.60 5.36
CA PRO A 26 22.54 8.89 6.79
C PRO A 26 21.08 8.96 7.28
N ALA A 27 20.79 8.52 8.50
CA ALA A 27 19.43 8.43 9.03
C ALA A 27 18.64 9.74 8.84
N ALA A 28 19.25 10.88 9.13
CA ALA A 28 18.62 12.20 8.93
C ALA A 28 18.20 12.43 7.47
N GLY A 29 19.02 12.01 6.52
CA GLY A 29 18.70 12.12 5.08
C GLY A 29 17.57 11.19 4.66
N GLY A 30 17.57 9.95 5.16
CA GLY A 30 16.50 8.97 4.91
C GLY A 30 15.16 9.44 5.47
N ILE A 31 15.13 9.94 6.71
CA ILE A 31 13.94 10.52 7.36
C ILE A 31 13.41 11.71 6.55
N ALA A 32 14.29 12.66 6.19
CA ALA A 32 13.88 13.83 5.43
C ALA A 32 13.30 13.47 4.06
N ALA A 33 13.92 12.52 3.35
CA ALA A 33 13.45 12.03 2.06
C ALA A 33 12.06 11.36 2.19
N MET A 34 11.89 10.47 3.18
CA MET A 34 10.63 9.77 3.38
C MET A 34 9.50 10.71 3.82
N ASN A 35 9.77 11.66 4.72
CA ASN A 35 8.80 12.68 5.12
C ASN A 35 8.38 13.55 3.92
N SER A 36 9.29 13.91 3.04
CA SER A 36 8.97 14.61 1.80
C SER A 36 8.05 13.78 0.90
N ILE A 37 8.30 12.49 0.76
CA ILE A 37 7.43 11.57 -0.01
C ILE A 37 6.04 11.47 0.63
N ASN A 38 5.96 11.34 1.95
CA ASN A 38 4.67 11.23 2.66
C ASN A 38 3.74 12.44 2.39
N VAL A 39 4.32 13.62 2.16
CA VAL A 39 3.56 14.82 1.77
C VAL A 39 3.24 14.79 0.27
N THR A 40 4.23 14.51 -0.57
CA THR A 40 4.09 14.63 -2.03
C THR A 40 3.28 13.49 -2.66
N VAL A 41 3.18 12.33 -2.01
CA VAL A 41 2.36 11.20 -2.50
C VAL A 41 0.86 11.47 -2.44
N ILE A 42 0.42 12.45 -1.63
CA ILE A 42 -0.98 12.85 -1.50
C ILE A 42 -1.40 13.67 -2.74
N THR A 43 -1.38 13.02 -3.89
CA THR A 43 -1.84 13.59 -5.15
C THR A 43 -3.24 13.06 -5.49
N PRO A 44 -4.09 13.85 -6.19
CA PRO A 44 -5.40 13.35 -6.62
C PRO A 44 -5.29 12.05 -7.42
N MET A 45 -4.26 11.91 -8.26
CA MET A 45 -4.07 10.72 -9.09
C MET A 45 -3.77 9.47 -8.26
N PHE A 46 -2.83 9.53 -7.28
CA PHE A 46 -2.51 8.37 -6.46
C PHE A 46 -3.64 8.05 -5.47
N MET A 47 -4.26 9.08 -4.87
CA MET A 47 -5.42 8.88 -3.98
C MET A 47 -6.60 8.24 -4.72
N THR A 48 -6.87 8.65 -5.97
CA THR A 48 -7.89 8.01 -6.81
C THR A 48 -7.51 6.56 -7.15
N ALA A 49 -6.25 6.29 -7.44
CA ALA A 49 -5.82 4.91 -7.69
C ALA A 49 -6.01 4.03 -6.44
N LEU A 50 -5.61 4.50 -5.26
CA LEU A 50 -5.68 3.72 -4.02
C LEU A 50 -7.13 3.59 -3.51
N PHE A 51 -7.77 4.72 -3.19
CA PHE A 51 -9.10 4.73 -2.56
C PHE A 51 -10.23 4.57 -3.56
N GLY A 52 -10.08 5.09 -4.79
CA GLY A 52 -11.06 4.88 -5.86
C GLY A 52 -11.16 3.40 -6.25
N THR A 53 -10.04 2.69 -6.34
CA THR A 53 -10.06 1.22 -6.51
C THR A 53 -10.74 0.56 -5.31
N GLY A 54 -10.50 1.04 -4.08
CA GLY A 54 -11.19 0.55 -2.89
C GLY A 54 -12.72 0.73 -2.96
N LEU A 55 -13.20 1.89 -3.39
CA LEU A 55 -14.63 2.14 -3.60
C LEU A 55 -15.24 1.20 -4.65
N ILE A 56 -14.53 0.99 -5.76
CA ILE A 56 -14.95 0.01 -6.78
C ILE A 56 -15.01 -1.39 -6.16
N CYS A 57 -14.04 -1.77 -5.33
CA CYS A 57 -14.04 -3.07 -4.66
C CYS A 57 -15.26 -3.25 -3.73
N LEU A 58 -15.73 -2.21 -3.04
CA LEU A 58 -16.96 -2.29 -2.24
C LEU A 58 -18.19 -2.62 -3.11
N VAL A 59 -18.29 -1.99 -4.28
CA VAL A 59 -19.36 -2.29 -5.25
C VAL A 59 -19.21 -3.73 -5.78
N LEU A 60 -17.99 -4.17 -6.07
CA LEU A 60 -17.74 -5.53 -6.55
C LEU A 60 -18.07 -6.60 -5.48
N VAL A 61 -17.82 -6.33 -4.19
CA VAL A 61 -18.24 -7.22 -3.10
C VAL A 61 -19.76 -7.41 -3.12
N ALA A 62 -20.52 -6.32 -3.15
CA ALA A 62 -21.97 -6.38 -3.22
C ALA A 62 -22.46 -7.12 -4.48
N GLY A 63 -21.90 -6.80 -5.63
CA GLY A 63 -22.23 -7.46 -6.91
C GLY A 63 -21.94 -8.96 -6.90
N ALA A 64 -20.79 -9.37 -6.35
CA ALA A 64 -20.41 -10.78 -6.25
C ALA A 64 -21.30 -11.58 -5.30
N ILE A 65 -21.78 -10.96 -4.22
CA ILE A 65 -22.70 -11.61 -3.27
C ILE A 65 -24.08 -11.78 -3.91
N ILE A 66 -24.61 -10.73 -4.56
CA ILE A 66 -25.91 -10.78 -5.24
C ILE A 66 -25.88 -11.77 -6.41
N GLY A 67 -24.81 -11.75 -7.19
CA GLY A 67 -24.61 -12.62 -8.35
C GLY A 67 -23.80 -13.88 -8.05
N TRP A 68 -23.89 -14.46 -6.84
CA TRP A 68 -23.01 -15.55 -6.41
C TRP A 68 -22.98 -16.77 -7.34
N SER A 69 -24.10 -17.08 -7.98
CA SER A 69 -24.21 -18.19 -8.94
C SER A 69 -23.55 -17.90 -10.31
N GLN A 70 -23.12 -16.67 -10.56
CA GLN A 70 -22.48 -16.34 -11.83
C GLN A 70 -21.04 -16.82 -11.87
N PRO A 71 -20.54 -17.26 -13.04
CA PRO A 71 -19.14 -17.59 -13.21
C PRO A 71 -18.25 -16.42 -12.79
N GLY A 72 -17.15 -16.71 -12.08
CA GLY A 72 -16.19 -15.71 -11.66
C GLY A 72 -16.52 -14.94 -10.36
N SER A 73 -17.73 -15.08 -9.79
CA SER A 73 -18.15 -14.36 -8.57
C SER A 73 -17.21 -14.63 -7.39
N PHE A 74 -16.74 -15.87 -7.24
CA PHE A 74 -15.73 -16.20 -6.22
C PHE A 74 -14.45 -15.35 -6.37
N TRP A 75 -13.89 -15.29 -7.59
CA TRP A 75 -12.67 -14.54 -7.85
C TRP A 75 -12.88 -13.04 -7.70
N LEU A 76 -14.07 -12.54 -8.07
CA LEU A 76 -14.43 -11.14 -7.91
C LEU A 76 -14.48 -10.76 -6.43
N LEU A 77 -15.15 -11.56 -5.62
CA LEU A 77 -15.27 -11.36 -4.17
C LEU A 77 -13.88 -11.46 -3.50
N ALA A 78 -13.14 -12.52 -3.78
CA ALA A 78 -11.81 -12.73 -3.20
C ALA A 78 -10.87 -11.56 -3.54
N GLY A 79 -10.78 -11.16 -4.79
CA GLY A 79 -9.95 -10.04 -5.22
C GLY A 79 -10.34 -8.73 -4.56
N ALA A 80 -11.65 -8.44 -4.46
CA ALA A 80 -12.14 -7.22 -3.83
C ALA A 80 -11.83 -7.18 -2.34
N LEU A 81 -12.05 -8.27 -1.61
CA LEU A 81 -11.73 -8.34 -0.17
C LEU A 81 -10.22 -8.27 0.09
N ILE A 82 -9.41 -8.99 -0.70
CA ILE A 82 -7.94 -8.95 -0.60
C ILE A 82 -7.44 -7.53 -0.81
N TYR A 83 -7.97 -6.81 -1.81
CA TYR A 83 -7.58 -5.42 -2.04
C TYR A 83 -7.99 -4.51 -0.89
N LEU A 84 -9.23 -4.57 -0.43
CA LEU A 84 -9.75 -3.72 0.64
C LEU A 84 -8.97 -3.89 1.95
N VAL A 85 -8.72 -5.13 2.34
CA VAL A 85 -7.96 -5.40 3.56
C VAL A 85 -6.47 -5.09 3.36
N GLY A 86 -5.89 -5.59 2.30
CA GLY A 86 -4.44 -5.54 2.08
C GLY A 86 -3.90 -4.18 1.65
N ASN A 87 -4.74 -3.24 1.20
CA ASN A 87 -4.27 -1.94 0.72
C ASN A 87 -4.82 -0.78 1.56
N PRO A 88 -6.09 -0.32 1.46
CA PRO A 88 -6.53 0.81 2.26
C PRO A 88 -6.42 0.56 3.77
N ILE A 89 -6.88 -0.60 4.27
CA ILE A 89 -6.89 -0.88 5.72
C ILE A 89 -5.45 -1.02 6.24
N VAL A 90 -4.60 -1.81 5.59
CA VAL A 90 -3.18 -1.94 5.98
C VAL A 90 -2.47 -0.58 5.95
N THR A 91 -2.75 0.26 4.95
CA THR A 91 -2.19 1.62 4.89
C THR A 91 -2.58 2.44 6.12
N MET A 92 -3.87 2.48 6.45
CA MET A 92 -4.38 3.32 7.54
C MET A 92 -3.98 2.80 8.93
N VAL A 93 -3.92 1.49 9.10
CA VAL A 93 -3.70 0.87 10.41
C VAL A 93 -2.21 0.72 10.75
N PHE A 94 -1.36 0.49 9.75
CA PHE A 94 0.04 0.17 9.98
C PHE A 94 1.00 1.20 9.38
N ASN A 95 0.87 1.55 8.10
CA ASN A 95 1.86 2.42 7.46
C ASN A 95 1.70 3.90 7.85
N VAL A 96 0.47 4.42 7.97
CA VAL A 96 0.23 5.82 8.38
C VAL A 96 0.75 6.09 9.80
N PRO A 97 0.46 5.28 10.83
CA PRO A 97 1.03 5.50 12.16
C PRO A 97 2.57 5.48 12.20
N LEU A 98 3.20 4.62 11.39
CA LEU A 98 4.66 4.62 11.27
C LEU A 98 5.17 5.91 10.61
N ASN A 99 4.47 6.43 9.58
CA ASN A 99 4.80 7.71 8.96
C ASN A 99 4.68 8.86 9.97
N ASP A 100 3.62 8.87 10.78
CA ASP A 100 3.39 9.89 11.81
C ASP A 100 4.48 9.84 12.88
N ALA A 101 4.86 8.65 13.34
CA ALA A 101 5.96 8.47 14.27
C ALA A 101 7.29 8.97 13.68
N LEU A 102 7.55 8.71 12.39
CA LEU A 102 8.75 9.20 11.70
C LEU A 102 8.76 10.72 11.55
N ALA A 103 7.60 11.32 11.32
CA ALA A 103 7.47 12.79 11.19
C ALA A 103 7.64 13.52 12.53
N ALA A 104 7.41 12.85 13.65
CA ALA A 104 7.46 13.44 14.99
C ALA A 104 8.88 13.50 15.59
N VAL A 105 9.87 12.80 15.02
CA VAL A 105 11.23 12.78 15.58
C VAL A 105 12.12 13.86 14.98
N ASP A 106 13.09 14.35 15.77
CA ASP A 106 14.20 15.14 15.23
C ASP A 106 15.14 14.24 14.44
N PRO A 107 15.29 14.45 13.11
CA PRO A 107 16.12 13.60 12.26
C PRO A 107 17.59 13.53 12.67
N ALA A 108 18.09 14.56 13.35
CA ALA A 108 19.50 14.65 13.77
C ALA A 108 19.76 14.00 15.12
N SER A 109 18.74 13.61 15.86
CA SER A 109 18.87 13.00 17.18
C SER A 109 19.24 11.52 17.13
N SER A 110 19.80 11.00 18.21
CA SER A 110 20.03 9.55 18.38
C SER A 110 18.70 8.77 18.36
N ASN A 111 17.63 9.36 18.89
CA ASN A 111 16.30 8.79 18.81
C ASN A 111 15.79 8.71 17.35
N GLY A 112 16.08 9.73 16.53
CA GLY A 112 15.76 9.72 15.10
C GLY A 112 16.40 8.52 14.37
N ALA A 113 17.67 8.23 14.65
CA ALA A 113 18.35 7.08 14.06
C ALA A 113 17.74 5.74 14.47
N ALA A 114 17.30 5.59 15.74
CA ALA A 114 16.63 4.38 16.21
C ALA A 114 15.24 4.21 15.54
N VAL A 115 14.44 5.27 15.50
CA VAL A 115 13.12 5.27 14.84
C VAL A 115 13.26 4.96 13.34
N TRP A 116 14.29 5.49 12.68
CA TRP A 116 14.56 5.18 11.27
C TRP A 116 14.86 3.70 11.04
N SER A 117 15.65 3.08 11.91
CA SER A 117 15.96 1.65 11.83
C SER A 117 14.70 0.79 11.96
N ASP A 118 13.83 1.10 12.94
CA ASP A 118 12.56 0.39 13.13
C ASP A 118 11.60 0.65 11.96
N PHE A 119 11.55 1.88 11.46
CA PHE A 119 10.76 2.25 10.28
C PHE A 119 11.16 1.44 9.05
N LEU A 120 12.45 1.32 8.76
CA LEU A 120 12.94 0.53 7.63
C LEU A 120 12.48 -0.93 7.71
N ARG A 121 12.46 -1.52 8.92
CA ARG A 121 12.01 -2.89 9.13
C ARG A 121 10.48 -3.01 8.99
N ASP A 122 9.74 -2.25 9.77
CA ASP A 122 8.31 -2.45 9.97
C ASP A 122 7.46 -1.87 8.84
N TRP A 123 7.81 -0.65 8.37
CA TRP A 123 7.12 -0.03 7.25
C TRP A 123 7.31 -0.83 5.96
N VAL A 124 8.52 -1.32 5.69
CA VAL A 124 8.81 -2.13 4.49
C VAL A 124 8.09 -3.47 4.56
N MET A 125 8.03 -4.11 5.73
CA MET A 125 7.27 -5.35 5.93
C MET A 125 5.79 -5.15 5.56
N TRP A 126 5.14 -4.12 6.07
CA TRP A 126 3.74 -3.83 5.73
C TRP A 126 3.58 -3.38 4.27
N ASN A 127 4.58 -2.72 3.69
CA ASN A 127 4.58 -2.39 2.27
C ASN A 127 4.67 -3.64 1.37
N HIS A 128 5.40 -4.68 1.78
CA HIS A 128 5.38 -5.97 1.09
C HIS A 128 3.98 -6.60 1.12
N VAL A 129 3.28 -6.55 2.25
CA VAL A 129 1.88 -7.02 2.36
C VAL A 129 1.00 -6.29 1.35
N ARG A 130 1.09 -4.95 1.28
CA ARG A 130 0.35 -4.15 0.30
C ARG A 130 0.68 -4.53 -1.14
N THR A 131 1.95 -4.74 -1.44
CA THR A 131 2.41 -5.16 -2.77
C THR A 131 1.79 -6.50 -3.19
N VAL A 132 1.95 -7.51 -2.33
CA VAL A 132 1.47 -8.86 -2.62
C VAL A 132 -0.06 -8.88 -2.76
N THR A 133 -0.78 -8.24 -1.84
CA THR A 133 -2.25 -8.24 -1.88
C THR A 133 -2.80 -7.47 -3.08
N ALA A 134 -2.15 -6.38 -3.53
CA ALA A 134 -2.54 -5.68 -4.75
C ALA A 134 -2.34 -6.55 -6.00
N ILE A 135 -1.22 -7.27 -6.09
CA ILE A 135 -0.92 -8.17 -7.23
C ILE A 135 -1.90 -9.36 -7.23
N VAL A 136 -2.16 -9.97 -6.07
CA VAL A 136 -3.10 -11.08 -5.95
C VAL A 136 -4.52 -10.63 -6.29
N ALA A 137 -4.94 -9.46 -5.83
CA ALA A 137 -6.24 -8.89 -6.19
C ALA A 137 -6.35 -8.65 -7.71
N MET A 138 -5.31 -8.07 -8.34
CA MET A 138 -5.28 -7.88 -9.79
C MET A 138 -5.42 -9.21 -10.54
N ALA A 139 -4.70 -10.25 -10.12
CA ALA A 139 -4.78 -11.58 -10.71
C ALA A 139 -6.19 -12.20 -10.53
N SER A 140 -6.78 -12.05 -9.34
CA SER A 140 -8.14 -12.52 -9.06
C SER A 140 -9.18 -11.85 -9.99
N PHE A 141 -9.07 -10.53 -10.21
CA PHE A 141 -9.95 -9.82 -11.14
C PHE A 141 -9.77 -10.28 -12.60
N TRP A 142 -8.54 -10.67 -12.97
CA TRP A 142 -8.30 -11.23 -14.30
C TRP A 142 -8.96 -12.62 -14.45
N PHE A 143 -8.88 -13.48 -13.41
CA PHE A 143 -9.57 -14.77 -13.42
C PHE A 143 -11.09 -14.62 -13.41
N ALA A 144 -11.63 -13.60 -12.72
CA ALA A 144 -13.06 -13.32 -12.72
C ALA A 144 -13.62 -12.95 -14.10
N SER A 145 -12.79 -12.47 -15.03
CA SER A 145 -13.20 -12.07 -16.38
C SER A 145 -13.10 -13.18 -17.42
N ARG A 146 -12.72 -14.40 -17.04
CA ARG A 146 -12.60 -15.58 -17.89
C ARG A 146 -13.81 -16.48 -17.79
#